data_039ce5f657c117de5d790834ff53445c
#
_entry.id   039ce5f657c117de5d790834ff53445c
#
_cell.length_a   1.000
_cell.length_b   1.000
_cell.length_c   1.000
_cell.angle_alpha   90.00
_cell.angle_beta   90.00
_cell.angle_gamma   90.00
#
_symmetry.space_group_name_H-M   'P 1'
#
loop_
_entity.id
_entity.type
_entity.pdbx_description
1 polymer ?
#
loop_
_entity_poly.entity_id
_entity_poly.type
_entity_poly.pdbx_seq_one_letter_code
_entity_poly.pdbx_strand_id
1 'polypeptide(L)'
;MRIKTTSLVIALLALFDLSLFGAEPPKNFTVGEFTFTRPANWESVEVTSSMRKAQLKAPGADKSQSAEVVFFHFGEGNGGGTKANVDRWLGQFEEKSNPKVEDVTVNKRRVTYVEVEGTYMSGMPGGPRTPQPKSMLQGAIIESTAENVFVKMTGPTATVKGAKEAFKKMVEAPLK
;
A
#
# COMPACT_ATOMS: atom_id res chain seq x y z
N MET A 1 1.83 -46.38 -68.84
CA MET A 1 2.72 -45.59 -67.91
C MET A 1 1.76 -44.75 -67.07
N ARG A 2 1.51 -45.12 -65.78
CA ARG A 2 0.57 -44.43 -64.90
C ARG A 2 1.37 -43.61 -63.89
N ILE A 3 1.23 -42.31 -63.95
CA ILE A 3 1.84 -41.39 -63.00
C ILE A 3 0.89 -41.27 -61.80
N LYS A 4 1.34 -41.65 -60.61
CA LYS A 4 0.65 -41.45 -59.33
C LYS A 4 1.05 -40.10 -58.77
N THR A 5 0.11 -39.17 -58.73
CA THR A 5 0.24 -37.88 -58.03
C THR A 5 -0.05 -38.06 -56.53
N THR A 6 0.95 -37.88 -55.69
CA THR A 6 0.80 -37.92 -54.23
C THR A 6 0.52 -36.48 -53.75
N SER A 7 -0.70 -36.26 -53.27
CA SER A 7 -1.07 -34.97 -52.66
C SER A 7 -0.50 -34.87 -51.23
N LEU A 8 0.36 -33.90 -51.01
CA LEU A 8 0.91 -33.55 -49.69
C LEU A 8 -0.06 -32.57 -49.04
N VAL A 9 -0.77 -33.01 -48.00
CA VAL A 9 -1.63 -32.17 -47.16
C VAL A 9 -0.72 -31.57 -46.05
N ILE A 10 -0.42 -30.31 -46.15
CA ILE A 10 0.27 -29.54 -45.10
C ILE A 10 -0.79 -29.07 -44.10
N ALA A 11 -0.87 -29.69 -42.93
CA ALA A 11 -1.68 -29.26 -41.81
C ALA A 11 -0.97 -28.07 -41.12
N LEU A 12 -1.50 -26.87 -41.32
CA LEU A 12 -1.04 -25.64 -40.63
C LEU A 12 -1.61 -25.65 -39.21
N LEU A 13 -0.82 -26.05 -38.22
CA LEU A 13 -1.15 -25.89 -36.79
C LEU A 13 -0.99 -24.39 -36.43
N ALA A 14 -2.14 -23.71 -36.35
CA ALA A 14 -2.19 -22.37 -35.74
C ALA A 14 -2.03 -22.51 -34.22
N LEU A 15 -0.85 -22.18 -33.67
CA LEU A 15 -0.62 -22.02 -32.25
C LEU A 15 -1.38 -20.75 -31.82
N PHE A 16 -2.52 -20.94 -31.21
CA PHE A 16 -3.23 -19.86 -30.50
C PHE A 16 -2.48 -19.61 -29.19
N ASP A 17 -1.60 -18.62 -29.16
CA ASP A 17 -1.05 -18.08 -27.92
C ASP A 17 -2.21 -17.43 -27.15
N LEU A 18 -2.78 -18.20 -26.22
CA LEU A 18 -3.72 -17.69 -25.23
C LEU A 18 -2.92 -16.92 -24.18
N SER A 19 -2.52 -15.70 -24.51
CA SER A 19 -1.98 -14.76 -23.53
C SER A 19 -3.08 -14.50 -22.51
N LEU A 20 -2.97 -15.12 -21.33
CA LEU A 20 -3.74 -14.77 -20.16
C LEU A 20 -3.33 -13.33 -19.74
N PHE A 21 -3.94 -12.35 -20.36
CA PHE A 21 -3.94 -10.98 -19.84
C PHE A 21 -4.69 -11.00 -18.53
N GLY A 22 -3.98 -11.22 -17.43
CA GLY A 22 -4.49 -10.92 -16.11
C GLY A 22 -4.90 -9.44 -16.12
N ALA A 23 -6.14 -9.14 -15.80
CA ALA A 23 -6.63 -7.76 -15.73
C ALA A 23 -5.73 -6.98 -14.79
N GLU A 24 -5.21 -5.82 -15.25
CA GLU A 24 -4.40 -4.95 -14.41
C GLU A 24 -5.24 -4.54 -13.19
N PRO A 25 -4.70 -4.62 -11.95
CA PRO A 25 -5.45 -4.26 -10.75
C PRO A 25 -6.04 -2.86 -10.88
N PRO A 26 -7.28 -2.63 -10.43
CA PRO A 26 -7.95 -1.35 -10.60
C PRO A 26 -7.12 -0.21 -10.02
N LYS A 27 -7.08 0.91 -10.73
CA LYS A 27 -6.37 2.10 -10.30
C LYS A 27 -7.02 2.73 -9.07
N ASN A 28 -8.36 2.63 -8.95
CA ASN A 28 -9.15 3.17 -7.86
C ASN A 28 -9.62 2.05 -6.93
N PHE A 29 -9.62 2.32 -5.61
CA PHE A 29 -10.12 1.41 -4.58
C PHE A 29 -10.75 2.21 -3.44
N THR A 30 -11.73 1.61 -2.74
CA THR A 30 -12.49 2.27 -1.69
C THR A 30 -12.11 1.71 -0.31
N VAL A 31 -11.89 2.60 0.65
CA VAL A 31 -11.69 2.27 2.07
C VAL A 31 -12.56 3.20 2.92
N GLY A 32 -13.48 2.64 3.70
CA GLY A 32 -14.52 3.43 4.35
C GLY A 32 -15.34 4.20 3.32
N GLU A 33 -15.54 5.48 3.54
CA GLU A 33 -16.25 6.39 2.62
C GLU A 33 -15.36 6.98 1.50
N PHE A 34 -14.04 6.73 1.51
CA PHE A 34 -13.09 7.37 0.62
C PHE A 34 -12.67 6.48 -0.55
N THR A 35 -12.69 7.04 -1.75
CA THR A 35 -12.15 6.38 -2.95
C THR A 35 -10.76 6.93 -3.27
N PHE A 36 -9.75 6.10 -3.09
CA PHE A 36 -8.36 6.41 -3.33
C PHE A 36 -7.95 6.06 -4.76
N THR A 37 -6.97 6.79 -5.29
CA THR A 37 -6.35 6.48 -6.57
C THR A 37 -4.91 6.03 -6.32
N ARG A 38 -4.59 4.81 -6.72
CA ARG A 38 -3.23 4.26 -6.64
C ARG A 38 -2.27 5.09 -7.51
N PRO A 39 -1.11 5.54 -6.99
CA PRO A 39 -0.06 6.11 -7.83
C PRO A 39 0.35 5.15 -8.95
N ALA A 40 0.62 5.68 -10.15
CA ALA A 40 0.79 4.88 -11.35
C ALA A 40 1.92 3.84 -11.26
N ASN A 41 3.00 4.16 -10.53
CA ASN A 41 4.16 3.29 -10.36
C ASN A 41 4.10 2.41 -9.10
N TRP A 42 2.98 2.43 -8.34
CA TRP A 42 2.80 1.55 -7.18
C TRP A 42 2.04 0.29 -7.58
N GLU A 43 2.38 -0.81 -6.95
CA GLU A 43 1.73 -2.11 -7.19
C GLU A 43 0.60 -2.33 -6.19
N SER A 44 -0.53 -2.89 -6.64
CA SER A 44 -1.55 -3.44 -5.74
C SER A 44 -1.11 -4.80 -5.26
N VAL A 45 -1.29 -5.07 -3.96
CA VAL A 45 -0.98 -6.35 -3.33
C VAL A 45 -2.29 -6.98 -2.85
N GLU A 46 -2.44 -8.27 -3.05
CA GLU A 46 -3.59 -9.01 -2.55
C GLU A 46 -3.66 -8.95 -1.02
N VAL A 47 -4.85 -8.66 -0.50
CA VAL A 47 -5.09 -8.57 0.94
C VAL A 47 -5.51 -9.93 1.49
N THR A 48 -4.68 -10.52 2.31
CA THR A 48 -4.95 -11.82 2.96
C THR A 48 -5.44 -11.70 4.40
N SER A 49 -5.41 -10.50 4.98
CA SER A 49 -5.82 -10.22 6.36
C SER A 49 -7.14 -9.47 6.40
N SER A 50 -8.10 -9.91 7.19
CA SER A 50 -9.40 -9.23 7.38
C SER A 50 -9.29 -7.81 7.96
N MET A 51 -8.20 -7.51 8.67
CA MET A 51 -7.94 -6.18 9.23
C MET A 51 -7.49 -5.16 8.19
N ARG A 52 -6.87 -5.60 7.09
CA ARG A 52 -6.42 -4.74 5.99
C ARG A 52 -7.54 -4.57 4.99
N LYS A 53 -7.78 -3.37 4.51
CA LYS A 53 -8.80 -3.07 3.49
C LYS A 53 -8.21 -2.89 2.10
N ALA A 54 -6.96 -2.41 2.03
CA ALA A 54 -6.16 -2.37 0.82
C ALA A 54 -4.68 -2.44 1.18
N GLN A 55 -3.87 -2.89 0.23
CA GLN A 55 -2.43 -2.95 0.38
C GLN A 55 -1.76 -2.58 -0.94
N LEU A 56 -0.77 -1.69 -0.85
CA LEU A 56 0.04 -1.27 -1.98
C LEU A 56 1.52 -1.46 -1.65
N LYS A 57 2.33 -1.47 -2.70
CA LYS A 57 3.77 -1.52 -2.63
C LYS A 57 4.35 -0.32 -3.38
N ALA A 58 4.99 0.59 -2.66
CA ALA A 58 5.69 1.71 -3.25
C ALA A 58 7.10 1.25 -3.67
N PRO A 59 7.55 1.53 -4.92
CA PRO A 59 8.84 1.07 -5.41
C PRO A 59 9.99 1.77 -4.71
N GLY A 60 11.06 1.02 -4.44
CA GLY A 60 12.35 1.52 -3.99
C GLY A 60 13.35 1.60 -5.14
N ALA A 61 14.63 1.78 -4.80
CA ALA A 61 15.73 1.76 -5.77
C ALA A 61 15.83 0.41 -6.49
N ASP A 62 15.48 -0.66 -5.80
CA ASP A 62 15.29 -2.00 -6.35
C ASP A 62 14.05 -2.66 -5.69
N LYS A 63 13.64 -3.84 -6.20
CA LYS A 63 12.43 -4.53 -5.72
C LYS A 63 12.51 -4.96 -4.26
N SER A 64 13.70 -5.22 -3.73
CA SER A 64 13.91 -5.63 -2.33
C SER A 64 13.75 -4.47 -1.36
N GLN A 65 13.84 -3.23 -1.84
CA GLN A 65 13.79 -2.00 -1.06
C GLN A 65 12.45 -1.27 -1.15
N SER A 66 11.41 -1.94 -1.58
CA SER A 66 10.06 -1.35 -1.64
C SER A 66 9.49 -1.09 -0.24
N ALA A 67 8.57 -0.10 -0.15
CA ALA A 67 7.80 0.16 1.05
C ALA A 67 6.39 -0.43 0.95
N GLU A 68 5.92 -1.02 2.06
CA GLU A 68 4.55 -1.50 2.20
C GLU A 68 3.63 -0.32 2.55
N VAL A 69 2.47 -0.22 1.92
CA VAL A 69 1.43 0.77 2.24
C VAL A 69 0.14 0.02 2.54
N VAL A 70 -0.36 0.17 3.76
CA VAL A 70 -1.54 -0.57 4.23
C VAL A 70 -2.63 0.39 4.65
N PHE A 71 -3.86 0.07 4.25
CA PHE A 71 -5.06 0.79 4.62
C PHE A 71 -5.87 -0.04 5.62
N PHE A 72 -6.32 0.63 6.69
CA PHE A 72 -7.16 0.02 7.71
C PHE A 72 -8.43 0.84 7.90
N HIS A 73 -9.52 0.13 8.13
CA HIS A 73 -10.82 0.67 8.54
C HIS A 73 -11.53 -0.41 9.35
N PHE A 74 -11.82 -0.13 10.59
CA PHE A 74 -12.26 -1.15 11.54
C PHE A 74 -13.78 -1.16 11.77
N GLY A 75 -14.50 -0.19 11.22
CA GLY A 75 -15.92 0.05 11.50
C GLY A 75 -16.13 0.88 12.76
N GLU A 76 -17.34 1.37 12.94
CA GLU A 76 -17.70 2.35 13.96
C GLU A 76 -17.25 1.91 15.37
N GLY A 77 -16.50 2.80 16.03
CA GLY A 77 -16.03 2.60 17.41
C GLY A 77 -14.87 1.63 17.61
N ASN A 78 -14.39 0.94 16.56
CA ASN A 78 -13.40 -0.14 16.72
C ASN A 78 -11.95 0.27 16.37
N GLY A 79 -11.72 1.39 15.70
CA GLY A 79 -10.39 1.82 15.25
C GLY A 79 -9.52 2.43 16.35
N GLY A 80 -10.10 2.84 17.44
CA GLY A 80 -9.46 3.64 18.48
C GLY A 80 -9.23 5.09 18.06
N GLY A 81 -8.94 5.96 19.00
CA GLY A 81 -8.71 7.39 18.73
C GLY A 81 -7.38 7.66 18.01
N THR A 82 -7.29 8.82 17.39
CA THR A 82 -6.09 9.30 16.68
C THR A 82 -4.83 9.19 17.53
N LYS A 83 -4.86 9.71 18.78
CA LYS A 83 -3.71 9.67 19.69
C LYS A 83 -3.23 8.24 19.97
N ALA A 84 -4.14 7.30 20.26
CA ALA A 84 -3.77 5.92 20.56
C ALA A 84 -3.09 5.22 19.37
N ASN A 85 -3.52 5.54 18.15
CA ASN A 85 -2.90 5.03 16.92
C ASN A 85 -1.53 5.65 16.67
N VAL A 86 -1.38 6.95 16.87
CA VAL A 86 -0.08 7.64 16.82
C VAL A 86 0.90 7.01 17.79
N ASP A 87 0.53 6.88 19.06
CA ASP A 87 1.38 6.30 20.11
C ASP A 87 1.78 4.84 19.74
N ARG A 88 0.84 4.05 19.23
CA ARG A 88 1.10 2.68 18.78
C ARG A 88 2.07 2.63 17.60
N TRP A 89 1.95 3.52 16.64
CA TRP A 89 2.84 3.57 15.48
C TRP A 89 4.25 4.00 15.87
N LEU A 90 4.38 5.03 16.71
CA LEU A 90 5.67 5.45 17.26
C LEU A 90 6.29 4.36 18.14
N GLY A 91 5.48 3.61 18.88
CA GLY A 91 5.91 2.48 19.72
C GLY A 91 6.43 1.26 18.96
N GLN A 92 6.22 1.20 17.62
CA GLN A 92 6.79 0.18 16.76
C GLN A 92 8.25 0.41 16.36
N PHE A 93 8.82 1.55 16.77
CA PHE A 93 10.20 1.90 16.46
C PHE A 93 11.06 1.91 17.71
N GLU A 94 12.24 1.33 17.62
CA GLU A 94 13.38 1.51 18.53
C GLU A 94 14.37 2.49 17.91
N GLU A 95 15.26 3.06 18.72
CA GLU A 95 16.26 4.04 18.26
C GLU A 95 15.63 5.16 17.41
N LYS A 96 14.48 5.66 17.87
CA LYS A 96 13.70 6.65 17.14
C LYS A 96 14.45 7.94 16.89
N SER A 97 14.44 8.39 15.66
CA SER A 97 14.89 9.71 15.27
C SER A 97 13.80 10.48 14.52
N ASN A 98 13.81 11.80 14.68
CA ASN A 98 12.92 12.73 13.99
C ASN A 98 11.41 12.37 14.06
N PRO A 99 10.85 11.98 15.23
CA PRO A 99 9.43 11.76 15.34
C PRO A 99 8.68 13.08 15.08
N LYS A 100 7.74 13.06 14.14
CA LYS A 100 6.93 14.23 13.79
C LYS A 100 5.47 13.82 13.72
N VAL A 101 4.62 14.62 14.35
CA VAL A 101 3.16 14.50 14.24
C VAL A 101 2.62 15.87 13.84
N GLU A 102 1.85 15.91 12.78
CA GLU A 102 1.34 17.15 12.20
C GLU A 102 -0.15 16.99 11.84
N ASP A 103 -0.98 17.89 12.36
CA ASP A 103 -2.38 17.96 11.97
C ASP A 103 -2.55 18.99 10.86
N VAL A 104 -3.21 18.59 9.78
CA VAL A 104 -3.59 19.47 8.68
C VAL A 104 -5.09 19.36 8.42
N THR A 105 -5.70 20.42 7.89
CA THR A 105 -7.09 20.41 7.45
C THR A 105 -7.14 20.46 5.94
N VAL A 106 -7.73 19.44 5.32
CA VAL A 106 -7.96 19.37 3.89
C VAL A 106 -9.47 19.35 3.65
N ASN A 107 -10.00 20.41 3.03
CA ASN A 107 -11.44 20.55 2.75
C ASN A 107 -12.34 20.23 3.96
N LYS A 108 -12.06 20.87 5.11
CA LYS A 108 -12.77 20.72 6.40
C LYS A 108 -12.57 19.35 7.09
N ARG A 109 -11.76 18.44 6.55
CA ARG A 109 -11.41 17.18 7.18
C ARG A 109 -10.01 17.25 7.79
N ARG A 110 -9.87 16.79 9.03
CA ARG A 110 -8.58 16.70 9.69
C ARG A 110 -7.84 15.45 9.24
N VAL A 111 -6.56 15.63 8.93
CA VAL A 111 -5.63 14.55 8.63
C VAL A 111 -4.44 14.69 9.57
N THR A 112 -4.17 13.68 10.38
CA THR A 112 -2.99 13.62 11.23
C THR A 112 -1.90 12.82 10.52
N TYR A 113 -0.81 13.47 10.15
CA TYR A 113 0.38 12.82 9.60
C TYR A 113 1.34 12.43 10.71
N VAL A 114 1.97 11.27 10.55
CA VAL A 114 2.96 10.74 11.51
C VAL A 114 4.21 10.32 10.75
N GLU A 115 5.37 10.78 11.19
CA GLU A 115 6.67 10.38 10.65
C GLU A 115 7.57 9.91 11.78
N VAL A 116 8.33 8.85 11.54
CA VAL A 116 9.40 8.40 12.43
C VAL A 116 10.41 7.57 11.67
N GLU A 117 11.69 7.76 11.98
CA GLU A 117 12.80 6.96 11.47
C GLU A 117 13.42 6.15 12.62
N GLY A 118 14.07 5.03 12.30
CA GLY A 118 14.75 4.20 13.29
C GLY A 118 14.78 2.72 12.91
N THR A 119 14.79 1.87 13.92
CA THR A 119 14.66 0.41 13.75
C THR A 119 13.19 0.04 13.93
N TYR A 120 12.55 -0.31 12.83
CA TYR A 120 11.14 -0.76 12.84
C TYR A 120 11.05 -2.20 13.33
N MET A 121 10.27 -2.43 14.38
CA MET A 121 10.03 -3.75 14.96
C MET A 121 8.82 -4.38 14.27
N SER A 122 9.06 -5.08 13.16
CA SER A 122 8.01 -5.77 12.41
C SER A 122 7.53 -7.02 13.14
N GLY A 123 6.26 -7.37 12.98
CA GLY A 123 5.64 -8.54 13.60
C GLY A 123 4.21 -8.27 14.04
N MET A 124 3.54 -9.32 14.49
CA MET A 124 2.19 -9.21 15.05
C MET A 124 2.22 -8.70 16.50
N PRO A 125 1.22 -7.93 16.93
CA PRO A 125 1.09 -7.55 18.34
C PRO A 125 1.12 -8.80 19.25
N GLY A 126 1.99 -8.79 20.26
CA GLY A 126 2.15 -9.92 21.21
C GLY A 126 2.95 -11.11 20.68
N GLY A 127 3.37 -11.11 19.41
CA GLY A 127 4.21 -12.13 18.80
C GLY A 127 5.70 -11.74 18.72
N PRO A 128 6.53 -12.63 18.13
CA PRO A 128 7.92 -12.33 17.85
C PRO A 128 8.04 -11.08 16.95
N ARG A 129 9.03 -10.24 17.27
CA ARG A 129 9.32 -9.05 16.48
C ARG A 129 10.67 -9.20 15.77
N THR A 130 10.71 -8.75 14.54
CA THR A 130 11.94 -8.75 13.72
C THR A 130 12.40 -7.33 13.52
N PRO A 131 13.61 -6.95 13.97
CA PRO A 131 14.14 -5.61 13.76
C PRO A 131 14.45 -5.36 12.28
N GLN A 132 14.00 -4.22 11.80
CA GLN A 132 14.24 -3.69 10.46
C GLN A 132 14.98 -2.34 10.62
N PRO A 133 16.31 -2.32 10.64
CA PRO A 133 17.07 -1.10 10.80
C PRO A 133 16.93 -0.19 9.58
N LYS A 134 17.24 1.10 9.74
CA LYS A 134 17.18 2.13 8.67
C LYS A 134 15.81 2.19 8.02
N SER A 135 14.77 2.03 8.80
CA SER A 135 13.37 2.08 8.37
C SER A 135 12.72 3.42 8.73
N MET A 136 11.65 3.73 8.02
CA MET A 136 10.81 4.90 8.27
C MET A 136 9.34 4.49 8.19
N LEU A 137 8.53 5.17 8.98
CA LEU A 137 7.08 5.17 8.86
C LEU A 137 6.64 6.56 8.40
N GLN A 138 5.75 6.58 7.41
CA GLN A 138 4.90 7.71 7.04
C GLN A 138 3.47 7.25 7.23
N GLY A 139 2.78 7.82 8.22
CA GLY A 139 1.37 7.51 8.52
C GLY A 139 0.44 8.66 8.18
N ALA A 140 -0.82 8.35 7.92
CA ALA A 140 -1.91 9.32 7.84
C ALA A 140 -3.16 8.75 8.51
N ILE A 141 -3.82 9.54 9.35
CA ILE A 141 -5.11 9.24 9.94
C ILE A 141 -6.09 10.27 9.42
N ILE A 142 -7.06 9.82 8.61
CA ILE A 142 -8.09 10.68 8.02
C ILE A 142 -9.30 10.58 8.93
N GLU A 143 -9.69 11.70 9.55
CA GLU A 143 -10.90 11.75 10.35
C GLU A 143 -12.15 11.70 9.48
N SER A 144 -13.08 10.85 9.86
CA SER A 144 -14.37 10.66 9.22
C SER A 144 -15.48 10.70 10.26
N THR A 145 -16.69 11.00 9.83
CA THR A 145 -17.86 11.06 10.72
C THR A 145 -18.29 9.69 11.23
N ALA A 146 -18.06 8.64 10.43
CA ALA A 146 -18.40 7.27 10.79
C ALA A 146 -17.23 6.56 11.49
N GLU A 147 -16.05 6.56 10.86
CA GLU A 147 -14.87 5.87 11.37
C GLU A 147 -13.62 6.35 10.63
N ASN A 148 -12.53 6.55 11.35
CA ASN A 148 -11.26 6.98 10.80
C ASN A 148 -10.68 5.97 9.81
N VAL A 149 -10.06 6.47 8.74
CA VAL A 149 -9.23 5.67 7.84
C VAL A 149 -7.76 5.87 8.20
N PHE A 150 -7.07 4.77 8.39
CA PHE A 150 -5.66 4.73 8.75
C PHE A 150 -4.84 4.25 7.56
N VAL A 151 -3.88 5.05 7.14
CA VAL A 151 -2.97 4.69 6.04
C VAL A 151 -1.55 4.69 6.59
N LYS A 152 -0.86 3.56 6.46
CA LYS A 152 0.49 3.41 6.99
C LYS A 152 1.45 2.91 5.92
N MET A 153 2.48 3.70 5.62
CA MET A 153 3.59 3.30 4.76
C MET A 153 4.81 3.02 5.63
N THR A 154 5.41 1.85 5.48
CA THR A 154 6.63 1.43 6.18
C THR A 154 7.61 0.76 5.24
N GLY A 155 8.89 1.01 5.43
CA GLY A 155 9.95 0.42 4.63
C GLY A 155 11.29 1.11 4.81
N PRO A 156 12.26 0.86 3.92
CA PRO A 156 13.56 1.53 3.96
C PRO A 156 13.40 3.05 3.92
N THR A 157 14.15 3.76 4.77
CA THR A 157 14.05 5.23 4.91
C THR A 157 14.13 5.97 3.57
N ALA A 158 15.05 5.58 2.69
CA ALA A 158 15.20 6.23 1.39
C ALA A 158 13.94 6.07 0.51
N THR A 159 13.33 4.88 0.52
CA THR A 159 12.11 4.58 -0.24
C THR A 159 10.92 5.37 0.28
N VAL A 160 10.71 5.38 1.60
CA VAL A 160 9.60 6.11 2.21
C VAL A 160 9.75 7.62 1.98
N LYS A 161 10.96 8.17 2.12
CA LYS A 161 11.23 9.59 1.78
C LYS A 161 10.95 9.91 0.32
N GLY A 162 11.38 9.05 -0.60
CA GLY A 162 11.13 9.23 -2.03
C GLY A 162 9.65 9.12 -2.42
N ALA A 163 8.87 8.33 -1.67
CA ALA A 163 7.44 8.12 -1.91
C ALA A 163 6.52 9.13 -1.18
N LYS A 164 7.06 9.99 -0.30
CA LYS A 164 6.31 10.86 0.61
C LYS A 164 5.29 11.75 -0.10
N GLU A 165 5.69 12.42 -1.18
CA GLU A 165 4.80 13.32 -1.93
C GLU A 165 3.67 12.56 -2.62
N ALA A 166 3.97 11.39 -3.21
CA ALA A 166 2.96 10.53 -3.83
C ALA A 166 1.98 9.99 -2.79
N PHE A 167 2.47 9.62 -1.59
CA PHE A 167 1.66 9.20 -0.46
C PHE A 167 0.71 10.32 -0.02
N LYS A 168 1.22 11.53 0.21
CA LYS A 168 0.42 12.68 0.62
C LYS A 168 -0.65 13.02 -0.42
N LYS A 169 -0.28 13.07 -1.70
CA LYS A 169 -1.22 13.30 -2.80
C LYS A 169 -2.33 12.25 -2.85
N MET A 170 -1.99 10.97 -2.68
CA MET A 170 -2.96 9.88 -2.65
C MET A 170 -3.92 10.01 -1.46
N VAL A 171 -3.43 10.34 -0.28
CA VAL A 171 -4.23 10.52 0.95
C VAL A 171 -5.19 11.69 0.84
N GLU A 172 -4.75 12.81 0.25
CA GLU A 172 -5.55 14.03 0.15
C GLU A 172 -6.53 14.05 -1.04
N ALA A 173 -6.28 13.26 -2.07
CA ALA A 173 -7.10 13.29 -3.30
C ALA A 173 -8.59 13.05 -3.05
N PRO A 174 -9.03 12.07 -2.22
CA PRO A 174 -10.44 11.82 -1.95
C PRO A 174 -11.10 12.89 -1.06
N LEU A 175 -10.33 13.83 -0.52
CA LEU A 175 -10.82 14.87 0.38
C LEU A 175 -11.11 16.21 -0.36
N LYS A 176 -10.72 16.32 -1.61
CA LYS A 176 -10.90 17.51 -2.50
C LYS A 176 -12.18 17.40 -3.31
#